data_5e11600446f8eff361d9e52bc5005c17
#
_entry.id   5e11600446f8eff361d9e52bc5005c17
#
_cell.length_a   1.000
_cell.length_b   1.000
_cell.length_c   1.000
_cell.angle_alpha   90.00
_cell.angle_beta   90.00
_cell.angle_gamma   90.00
#
_symmetry.space_group_name_H-M   'P 1'
#
loop_
_entity.id
_entity.type
_entity.pdbx_description
1 polymer ?
#
loop_
_entity_poly.entity_id
_entity_poly.type
_entity_poly.pdbx_seq_one_letter_code
_entity_poly.pdbx_strand_id
1 'polypeptide(L)'
;MKNASITFTPGPTPNTVRTTDGKVLTAPTDWMLLPPGDAALTRRVKAASDHWVVAEKKGRKIFSRGVWASAATIDRIRADLDTERSTESFAKKKDADARRREKVQAVYVEDFLGAVVAFLAFHPNHAHLADRLAKAVTNHATPVGSGTVARSKRIPVEQRAEAAVIAWMRHQTTGYDGMAIPRVKGKRREIRRMLARRSQELLGRYRRGEATSEGCPLMKALRGSTSTPSQPP
;
A
#
# COMPACT_ATOMS: atom_id res chain seq x y z
N MET A 1 -28.99 16.30 13.64
CA MET A 1 -29.39 15.44 12.51
C MET A 1 -28.11 15.14 11.71
N LYS A 2 -27.79 13.88 11.41
CA LYS A 2 -26.64 13.55 10.55
C LYS A 2 -27.03 13.93 9.13
N ASN A 3 -26.36 14.93 8.55
CA ASN A 3 -26.54 15.32 7.15
C ASN A 3 -26.26 14.09 6.27
N ALA A 4 -27.28 13.62 5.55
CA ALA A 4 -27.13 12.49 4.63
C ALA A 4 -26.18 12.92 3.51
N SER A 5 -25.02 12.29 3.44
CA SER A 5 -24.03 12.54 2.39
C SER A 5 -24.56 11.95 1.07
N ILE A 6 -25.12 12.78 0.22
CA ILE A 6 -25.57 12.37 -1.12
C ILE A 6 -24.35 12.38 -2.05
N THR A 7 -24.10 11.26 -2.71
CA THR A 7 -22.97 11.12 -3.66
C THR A 7 -23.47 11.29 -5.09
N PHE A 8 -22.83 12.18 -5.81
CA PHE A 8 -23.10 12.52 -7.22
C PHE A 8 -21.93 12.12 -8.11
N THR A 9 -22.19 12.04 -9.41
CA THR A 9 -21.14 11.99 -10.43
C THR A 9 -20.96 13.37 -11.07
N PRO A 10 -19.80 13.66 -11.71
CA PRO A 10 -19.62 14.91 -12.44
C PRO A 10 -20.71 15.09 -13.49
N GLY A 11 -21.21 16.30 -13.60
CA GLY A 11 -22.17 16.71 -14.65
C GLY A 11 -21.49 17.09 -15.96
N PRO A 12 -22.26 17.50 -16.97
CA PRO A 12 -21.74 17.88 -18.30
C PRO A 12 -20.99 19.22 -18.28
N THR A 13 -21.26 20.09 -17.33
CA THR A 13 -20.59 21.39 -17.19
C THR A 13 -19.89 21.49 -15.81
N PRO A 14 -18.91 22.40 -15.63
CA PRO A 14 -18.14 22.51 -14.40
C PRO A 14 -18.96 22.67 -13.13
N ASN A 15 -20.10 23.38 -13.19
CA ASN A 15 -20.93 23.68 -12.04
C ASN A 15 -22.12 22.72 -11.88
N THR A 16 -22.12 21.59 -12.56
CA THR A 16 -23.19 20.62 -12.52
C THR A 16 -22.74 19.28 -11.98
N VAL A 17 -23.69 18.56 -11.37
CA VAL A 17 -23.53 17.19 -10.91
C VAL A 17 -24.68 16.34 -11.45
N ARG A 18 -24.48 15.04 -11.52
CA ARG A 18 -25.49 14.09 -11.96
C ARG A 18 -25.87 13.16 -10.81
N THR A 19 -27.16 13.02 -10.57
CA THR A 19 -27.72 12.06 -9.62
C THR A 19 -27.60 10.63 -10.13
N THR A 20 -27.86 9.66 -9.27
CA THR A 20 -27.95 8.23 -9.64
C THR A 20 -29.03 7.96 -10.69
N ASP A 21 -30.11 8.76 -10.69
CA ASP A 21 -31.24 8.65 -11.63
C ASP A 21 -30.98 9.40 -12.94
N GLY A 22 -29.76 9.93 -13.12
CA GLY A 22 -29.34 10.61 -14.34
C GLY A 22 -29.74 12.09 -14.45
N LYS A 23 -30.47 12.66 -13.48
CA LYS A 23 -30.81 14.08 -13.47
C LYS A 23 -29.56 14.94 -13.29
N VAL A 24 -29.48 16.04 -14.03
CA VAL A 24 -28.43 17.04 -13.88
C VAL A 24 -28.92 18.12 -12.92
N LEU A 25 -28.14 18.39 -11.89
CA LEU A 25 -28.38 19.46 -10.92
C LEU A 25 -27.25 20.49 -11.05
N THR A 26 -27.63 21.76 -10.96
CA THR A 26 -26.66 22.86 -10.88
C THR A 26 -26.35 23.14 -9.41
N ALA A 27 -25.08 23.28 -9.08
CA ALA A 27 -24.68 23.67 -7.73
C ALA A 27 -25.24 25.07 -7.40
N PRO A 28 -25.64 25.32 -6.15
CA PRO A 28 -26.03 26.65 -5.68
C PRO A 28 -24.96 27.71 -6.04
N THR A 29 -25.37 28.92 -6.34
CA THR A 29 -24.47 29.98 -6.80
C THR A 29 -23.45 30.44 -5.77
N ASP A 30 -23.77 30.25 -4.48
CA ASP A 30 -22.89 30.52 -3.32
C ASP A 30 -21.98 29.34 -2.96
N TRP A 31 -22.06 28.22 -3.69
CA TRP A 31 -21.23 27.05 -3.44
C TRP A 31 -20.01 27.02 -4.35
N MET A 32 -18.93 26.45 -3.83
CA MET A 32 -17.72 26.15 -4.59
C MET A 32 -17.33 24.68 -4.45
N LEU A 33 -16.61 24.18 -5.45
CA LEU A 33 -16.06 22.85 -5.42
C LEU A 33 -14.74 22.86 -4.64
N LEU A 34 -14.73 22.20 -3.48
CA LEU A 34 -13.51 21.89 -2.74
C LEU A 34 -12.85 20.65 -3.39
N PRO A 35 -11.69 20.78 -4.03
CA PRO A 35 -11.00 19.65 -4.65
C PRO A 35 -10.50 18.66 -3.60
N PRO A 36 -10.27 17.38 -3.98
CA PRO A 36 -9.67 16.41 -3.10
C PRO A 36 -8.19 16.77 -2.81
N GLY A 37 -7.70 16.41 -1.61
CA GLY A 37 -6.30 16.65 -1.22
C GLY A 37 -6.16 16.92 0.27
N ASP A 38 -6.94 17.85 0.82
CA ASP A 38 -6.96 18.12 2.25
C ASP A 38 -8.09 17.38 2.97
N ALA A 39 -7.74 16.26 3.61
CA ALA A 39 -8.69 15.43 4.32
C ALA A 39 -9.25 16.12 5.60
N ALA A 40 -8.48 16.98 6.26
CA ALA A 40 -8.91 17.70 7.46
C ALA A 40 -9.92 18.77 7.08
N LEU A 41 -9.63 19.59 6.07
CA LEU A 41 -10.54 20.59 5.52
C LEU A 41 -11.84 19.94 5.05
N THR A 42 -11.73 18.91 4.20
CA THR A 42 -12.91 18.20 3.67
C THR A 42 -13.81 17.66 4.79
N ARG A 43 -13.23 17.05 5.82
CA ARG A 43 -13.99 16.50 6.95
C ARG A 43 -14.71 17.60 7.75
N ARG A 44 -14.03 18.72 8.02
CA ARG A 44 -14.62 19.84 8.76
C ARG A 44 -15.74 20.52 7.98
N VAL A 45 -15.56 20.74 6.67
CA VAL A 45 -16.58 21.31 5.78
C VAL A 45 -17.83 20.42 5.77
N LYS A 46 -17.65 19.10 5.58
CA LYS A 46 -18.76 18.14 5.62
C LYS A 46 -19.53 18.11 6.94
N ALA A 47 -18.84 18.39 8.05
CA ALA A 47 -19.47 18.42 9.37
C ALA A 47 -20.18 19.74 9.64
N ALA A 48 -19.76 20.84 9.00
CA ALA A 48 -20.22 22.19 9.30
C ALA A 48 -21.41 22.66 8.45
N SER A 49 -21.62 22.10 7.26
CA SER A 49 -22.66 22.57 6.33
C SER A 49 -23.20 21.45 5.45
N ASP A 50 -24.32 21.75 4.78
CA ASP A 50 -24.83 20.94 3.69
C ASP A 50 -23.79 20.85 2.59
N HIS A 51 -23.71 19.68 1.95
CA HIS A 51 -22.68 19.43 0.96
C HIS A 51 -23.07 18.31 -0.02
N TRP A 52 -22.51 18.36 -1.21
CA TRP A 52 -22.59 17.30 -2.22
C TRP A 52 -21.23 16.66 -2.44
N VAL A 53 -21.15 15.35 -2.27
CA VAL A 53 -19.91 14.60 -2.55
C VAL A 53 -19.90 14.24 -4.04
N VAL A 54 -18.81 14.56 -4.73
CA VAL A 54 -18.66 14.20 -6.14
C VAL A 54 -17.59 13.11 -6.28
N ALA A 55 -18.00 12.00 -6.88
CA ALA A 55 -17.11 10.87 -7.13
C ALA A 55 -17.33 10.30 -8.54
N GLU A 56 -16.28 9.80 -9.15
CA GLU A 56 -16.30 9.21 -10.48
C GLU A 56 -15.77 7.77 -10.43
N LYS A 57 -16.52 6.84 -11.02
CA LYS A 57 -16.08 5.45 -11.15
C LYS A 57 -15.30 5.29 -12.47
N LYS A 58 -14.02 4.88 -12.36
CA LYS A 58 -13.17 4.52 -13.50
C LYS A 58 -12.75 3.04 -13.37
N GLY A 59 -13.33 2.20 -14.18
CA GLY A 59 -13.15 0.75 -14.08
C GLY A 59 -13.64 0.21 -12.73
N ARG A 60 -12.75 -0.40 -11.94
CA ARG A 60 -13.07 -0.93 -10.60
C ARG A 60 -12.82 0.06 -9.45
N LYS A 61 -12.30 1.24 -9.73
CA LYS A 61 -11.90 2.23 -8.72
C LYS A 61 -12.88 3.41 -8.73
N ILE A 62 -13.11 3.98 -7.53
CA ILE A 62 -13.88 5.20 -7.32
C ILE A 62 -12.87 6.31 -6.98
N PHE A 63 -12.94 7.40 -7.72
CA PHE A 63 -12.09 8.58 -7.53
C PHE A 63 -12.94 9.72 -6.99
N SER A 64 -12.51 10.33 -5.88
CA SER A 64 -13.10 11.57 -5.40
C SER A 64 -12.80 12.70 -6.37
N ARG A 65 -13.82 13.47 -6.74
CA ARG A 65 -13.68 14.70 -7.53
C ARG A 65 -13.78 15.95 -6.67
N GLY A 66 -14.22 15.81 -5.43
CA GLY A 66 -14.32 16.90 -4.47
C GLY A 66 -15.65 16.94 -3.75
N VAL A 67 -15.89 18.05 -3.12
CA VAL A 67 -17.12 18.32 -2.35
C VAL A 67 -17.60 19.72 -2.70
N TRP A 68 -18.85 19.84 -3.17
CA TRP A 68 -19.56 21.11 -3.27
C TRP A 68 -20.10 21.50 -1.91
N ALA A 69 -19.83 22.71 -1.46
CA ALA A 69 -20.34 23.29 -0.23
C ALA A 69 -20.30 24.83 -0.32
N SER A 70 -20.93 25.51 0.64
CA SER A 70 -20.91 26.98 0.71
C SER A 70 -19.46 27.51 0.69
N ALA A 71 -19.18 28.45 -0.22
CA ALA A 71 -17.86 29.08 -0.37
C ALA A 71 -17.42 29.74 0.93
N ALA A 72 -18.29 30.49 1.59
CA ALA A 72 -18.02 31.12 2.88
C ALA A 72 -17.63 30.12 3.98
N THR A 73 -18.29 28.95 4.03
CA THR A 73 -17.95 27.89 4.97
C THR A 73 -16.56 27.30 4.68
N ILE A 74 -16.26 27.04 3.40
CA ILE A 74 -14.97 26.50 3.00
C ILE A 74 -13.83 27.48 3.37
N ASP A 75 -14.00 28.77 3.05
CA ASP A 75 -12.96 29.78 3.28
C ASP A 75 -12.74 30.03 4.77
N ARG A 76 -13.81 30.11 5.56
CA ARG A 76 -13.70 30.22 7.02
C ARG A 76 -12.93 29.04 7.61
N ILE A 77 -13.32 27.81 7.29
CA ILE A 77 -12.67 26.61 7.84
C ILE A 77 -11.22 26.50 7.34
N ARG A 78 -10.92 26.96 6.12
CA ARG A 78 -9.55 27.02 5.61
C ARG A 78 -8.70 27.97 6.43
N ALA A 79 -9.20 29.18 6.69
CA ALA A 79 -8.50 30.18 7.52
C ALA A 79 -8.26 29.66 8.95
N ASP A 80 -9.27 29.02 9.56
CA ASP A 80 -9.17 28.40 10.89
C ASP A 80 -8.06 27.32 10.91
N LEU A 81 -8.02 26.46 9.87
CA LEU A 81 -7.02 25.40 9.75
C LEU A 81 -5.62 25.95 9.49
N ASP A 82 -5.49 27.00 8.69
CA ASP A 82 -4.19 27.64 8.42
C ASP A 82 -3.64 28.27 9.70
N THR A 83 -4.49 28.94 10.48
CA THR A 83 -4.13 29.45 11.81
C THR A 83 -3.72 28.32 12.76
N GLU A 84 -4.49 27.23 12.84
CA GLU A 84 -4.13 26.08 13.67
C GLU A 84 -2.79 25.46 13.25
N ARG A 85 -2.55 25.31 11.95
CA ARG A 85 -1.33 24.70 11.38
C ARG A 85 -0.08 25.57 11.53
N SER A 86 -0.24 26.88 11.67
CA SER A 86 0.86 27.81 11.91
C SER A 86 1.37 27.79 13.36
N THR A 87 0.64 27.14 14.28
CA THR A 87 1.01 27.09 15.69
C THR A 87 2.18 26.14 15.96
N GLU A 88 3.04 26.53 16.90
CA GLU A 88 4.14 25.68 17.39
C GLU A 88 3.62 24.36 17.98
N SER A 89 2.46 24.39 18.65
CA SER A 89 1.81 23.20 19.21
C SER A 89 1.43 22.18 18.13
N PHE A 90 0.95 22.66 16.98
CA PHE A 90 0.64 21.80 15.83
C PHE A 90 1.91 21.16 15.25
N ALA A 91 2.99 21.93 15.10
CA ALA A 91 4.28 21.41 14.65
C ALA A 91 4.82 20.33 15.60
N LYS A 92 4.83 20.58 16.91
CA LYS A 92 5.23 19.59 17.94
C LYS A 92 4.39 18.31 17.89
N LYS A 93 3.07 18.45 17.73
CA LYS A 93 2.16 17.30 17.60
C LYS A 93 2.44 16.48 16.33
N LYS A 94 2.66 17.16 15.20
CA LYS A 94 3.00 16.52 13.92
C LYS A 94 4.29 15.71 14.03
N ASP A 95 5.33 16.28 14.69
CA ASP A 95 6.61 15.61 14.89
C ASP A 95 6.48 14.42 15.86
N ALA A 96 5.73 14.58 16.94
CA ALA A 96 5.44 13.47 17.86
C ALA A 96 4.70 12.32 17.17
N ASP A 97 3.71 12.63 16.31
CA ASP A 97 2.99 11.65 15.52
C ASP A 97 3.88 10.99 14.45
N ALA A 98 4.83 11.72 13.87
CA ALA A 98 5.82 11.17 12.94
C ALA A 98 6.73 10.17 13.66
N ARG A 99 7.35 10.57 14.79
CA ARG A 99 8.20 9.69 15.62
C ARG A 99 7.45 8.44 16.09
N ARG A 100 6.18 8.59 16.50
CA ARG A 100 5.36 7.44 16.90
C ARG A 100 5.15 6.46 15.74
N ARG A 101 4.87 6.98 14.52
CA ARG A 101 4.72 6.13 13.31
C ARG A 101 6.02 5.42 12.95
N GLU A 102 7.16 6.11 13.03
CA GLU A 102 8.49 5.52 12.80
C GLU A 102 8.78 4.40 13.78
N LYS A 103 8.53 4.63 15.08
CA LYS A 103 8.70 3.60 16.13
C LYS A 103 7.83 2.37 15.85
N VAL A 104 6.54 2.56 15.54
CA VAL A 104 5.63 1.45 15.20
C VAL A 104 6.09 0.73 13.94
N GLN A 105 6.61 1.45 12.95
CA GLN A 105 7.15 0.85 11.74
C GLN A 105 8.43 0.05 12.03
N ALA A 106 9.33 0.56 12.87
CA ALA A 106 10.56 -0.15 13.23
C ALA A 106 10.26 -1.49 13.95
N VAL A 107 9.39 -1.46 14.95
CA VAL A 107 8.94 -2.68 15.65
C VAL A 107 8.32 -3.66 14.66
N TYR A 108 7.46 -3.17 13.76
CA TYR A 108 6.85 -4.03 12.75
C TYR A 108 7.88 -4.68 11.81
N VAL A 109 8.92 -3.95 11.40
CA VAL A 109 9.99 -4.48 10.53
C VAL A 109 10.78 -5.57 11.26
N GLU A 110 11.05 -5.37 12.55
CA GLU A 110 11.74 -6.35 13.40
C GLU A 110 10.91 -7.63 13.58
N ASP A 111 9.64 -7.51 13.96
CA ASP A 111 8.71 -8.64 14.08
C ASP A 111 8.59 -9.41 12.74
N PHE A 112 8.51 -8.70 11.64
CA PHE A 112 8.43 -9.32 10.32
C PHE A 112 9.72 -10.04 9.94
N LEU A 113 10.89 -9.46 10.24
CA LEU A 113 12.20 -10.10 10.04
C LEU A 113 12.28 -11.40 10.85
N GLY A 114 11.90 -11.36 12.12
CA GLY A 114 11.85 -12.54 12.99
C GLY A 114 10.96 -13.65 12.43
N ALA A 115 9.76 -13.29 11.94
CA ALA A 115 8.84 -14.24 11.32
C ALA A 115 9.41 -14.83 10.00
N VAL A 116 10.14 -14.05 9.21
CA VAL A 116 10.82 -14.55 8.01
C VAL A 116 11.92 -15.55 8.40
N VAL A 117 12.75 -15.24 9.38
CA VAL A 117 13.81 -16.15 9.85
C VAL A 117 13.20 -17.47 10.37
N ALA A 118 12.13 -17.38 11.16
CA ALA A 118 11.41 -18.55 11.67
C ALA A 118 10.82 -19.40 10.53
N PHE A 119 10.22 -18.78 9.51
CA PHE A 119 9.72 -19.50 8.33
C PHE A 119 10.83 -20.18 7.52
N LEU A 120 11.98 -19.53 7.35
CA LEU A 120 13.11 -20.11 6.63
C LEU A 120 13.59 -21.41 7.29
N ALA A 121 13.75 -21.44 8.61
CA ALA A 121 14.14 -22.59 9.41
C ALA A 121 15.32 -23.36 8.77
N PHE A 122 16.35 -22.65 8.29
CA PHE A 122 17.51 -23.25 7.65
C PHE A 122 18.37 -24.00 8.66
N HIS A 123 19.02 -25.06 8.20
CA HIS A 123 20.04 -25.76 8.98
C HIS A 123 21.15 -24.78 9.42
N PRO A 124 21.78 -24.95 10.61
CA PRO A 124 22.82 -24.06 11.10
C PRO A 124 23.97 -23.80 10.11
N ASN A 125 24.33 -24.78 9.29
CA ASN A 125 25.34 -24.62 8.24
C ASN A 125 24.98 -23.52 7.22
N HIS A 126 23.71 -23.13 7.13
CA HIS A 126 23.19 -22.12 6.23
C HIS A 126 22.66 -20.87 6.96
N ALA A 127 22.97 -20.70 8.24
CA ALA A 127 22.45 -19.58 9.06
C ALA A 127 22.77 -18.22 8.44
N HIS A 128 23.98 -18.02 7.93
CA HIS A 128 24.35 -16.79 7.25
C HIS A 128 23.52 -16.50 5.99
N LEU A 129 23.13 -17.54 5.25
CA LEU A 129 22.25 -17.38 4.09
C LEU A 129 20.82 -17.09 4.50
N ALA A 130 20.34 -17.69 5.59
CA ALA A 130 19.03 -17.38 6.17
C ALA A 130 18.94 -15.89 6.56
N ASP A 131 19.94 -15.36 7.26
CA ASP A 131 20.00 -13.96 7.65
C ASP A 131 20.01 -13.02 6.43
N ARG A 132 20.85 -13.30 5.43
CA ARG A 132 20.88 -12.51 4.18
C ARG A 132 19.55 -12.53 3.43
N LEU A 133 18.94 -13.71 3.29
CA LEU A 133 17.64 -13.84 2.63
C LEU A 133 16.54 -13.12 3.41
N ALA A 134 16.52 -13.28 4.73
CA ALA A 134 15.52 -12.62 5.57
C ALA A 134 15.60 -11.09 5.46
N LYS A 135 16.80 -10.53 5.50
CA LYS A 135 17.02 -9.09 5.28
C LYS A 135 16.58 -8.64 3.89
N ALA A 136 16.92 -9.38 2.83
CA ALA A 136 16.53 -9.05 1.45
C ALA A 136 15.00 -9.07 1.28
N VAL A 137 14.32 -10.09 1.81
CA VAL A 137 12.86 -10.20 1.77
C VAL A 137 12.20 -9.07 2.57
N THR A 138 12.69 -8.79 3.78
CA THR A 138 12.15 -7.74 4.65
C THR A 138 12.30 -6.37 4.00
N ASN A 139 13.45 -6.04 3.48
CA ASN A 139 13.72 -4.77 2.80
C ASN A 139 12.84 -4.58 1.55
N HIS A 140 12.51 -5.67 0.86
CA HIS A 140 11.60 -5.61 -0.29
C HIS A 140 10.12 -5.50 0.11
N ALA A 141 9.71 -6.15 1.19
CA ALA A 141 8.30 -6.31 1.56
C ALA A 141 7.75 -5.21 2.47
N THR A 142 8.59 -4.53 3.27
CA THR A 142 8.15 -3.62 4.34
C THR A 142 8.16 -2.12 4.03
N PRO A 143 8.60 -1.58 2.88
CA PRO A 143 8.61 -0.13 2.63
C PRO A 143 7.24 0.51 2.85
N VAL A 144 7.24 1.72 3.40
CA VAL A 144 6.02 2.51 3.60
C VAL A 144 5.42 2.86 2.24
N GLY A 145 4.12 2.61 2.08
CA GLY A 145 3.42 2.87 0.81
C GLY A 145 3.35 1.66 -0.14
N SER A 146 4.14 0.62 0.07
CA SER A 146 3.96 -0.62 -0.68
C SER A 146 2.61 -1.25 -0.33
N GLY A 147 1.75 -1.48 -1.32
CA GLY A 147 0.48 -2.20 -1.16
C GLY A 147 0.65 -3.71 -0.98
N THR A 148 1.74 -4.15 -0.39
CA THR A 148 2.12 -5.55 -0.28
C THR A 148 1.33 -6.29 0.79
N VAL A 149 1.18 -7.59 0.62
CA VAL A 149 0.57 -8.52 1.60
C VAL A 149 1.23 -8.41 2.97
N ALA A 150 2.52 -8.10 3.02
CA ALA A 150 3.28 -7.91 4.26
C ALA A 150 2.65 -6.91 5.24
N ARG A 151 1.90 -5.93 4.77
CA ARG A 151 1.30 -4.87 5.60
C ARG A 151 -0.16 -5.12 6.00
N SER A 152 -0.79 -6.17 5.52
CA SER A 152 -2.18 -6.47 5.85
C SER A 152 -2.32 -6.99 7.28
N LYS A 153 -2.92 -6.20 8.17
CA LYS A 153 -3.20 -6.62 9.56
C LYS A 153 -4.23 -7.76 9.68
N ARG A 154 -4.92 -8.11 8.57
CA ARG A 154 -5.93 -9.19 8.56
C ARG A 154 -5.31 -10.58 8.49
N ILE A 155 -4.03 -10.69 8.11
CA ILE A 155 -3.32 -11.94 7.94
C ILE A 155 -2.23 -12.02 9.02
N PRO A 156 -2.08 -13.11 9.75
CA PRO A 156 -0.99 -13.32 10.72
C PRO A 156 0.39 -13.03 10.12
N VAL A 157 1.33 -12.56 10.94
CA VAL A 157 2.66 -12.15 10.47
C VAL A 157 3.43 -13.31 9.83
N GLU A 158 3.24 -14.50 10.33
CA GLU A 158 3.88 -15.74 9.86
C GLU A 158 3.44 -16.07 8.43
N GLN A 159 2.13 -15.99 8.16
CA GLN A 159 1.58 -16.23 6.82
C GLN A 159 2.02 -15.14 5.84
N ARG A 160 2.16 -13.91 6.31
CA ARG A 160 2.69 -12.81 5.49
C ARG A 160 4.17 -13.01 5.17
N ALA A 161 4.97 -13.48 6.14
CA ALA A 161 6.37 -13.81 5.97
C ALA A 161 6.55 -14.92 4.93
N GLU A 162 5.81 -16.04 5.06
CA GLU A 162 5.80 -17.10 4.06
C GLU A 162 5.47 -16.57 2.65
N ALA A 163 4.35 -15.84 2.52
CA ALA A 163 3.93 -15.29 1.23
C ALA A 163 4.99 -14.35 0.64
N ALA A 164 5.66 -13.55 1.46
CA ALA A 164 6.71 -12.64 1.01
C ALA A 164 7.97 -13.39 0.56
N VAL A 165 8.41 -14.41 1.30
CA VAL A 165 9.55 -15.25 0.90
C VAL A 165 9.27 -15.93 -0.43
N ILE A 166 8.11 -16.59 -0.57
CA ILE A 166 7.74 -17.28 -1.82
C ILE A 166 7.60 -16.28 -2.98
N ALA A 167 7.07 -15.09 -2.73
CA ALA A 167 7.00 -14.04 -3.75
C ALA A 167 8.40 -13.57 -4.17
N TRP A 168 9.26 -13.25 -3.22
CA TRP A 168 10.63 -12.82 -3.46
C TRP A 168 11.41 -13.90 -4.25
N MET A 169 11.35 -15.15 -3.80
CA MET A 169 11.97 -16.29 -4.48
C MET A 169 11.53 -16.41 -5.93
N ARG A 170 10.21 -16.30 -6.18
CA ARG A 170 9.68 -16.35 -7.54
C ARG A 170 10.26 -15.27 -8.43
N HIS A 171 10.38 -14.04 -7.95
CA HIS A 171 10.90 -12.92 -8.74
C HIS A 171 12.42 -12.99 -8.91
N GLN A 172 13.15 -13.35 -7.88
CA GLN A 172 14.62 -13.26 -7.86
C GLN A 172 15.33 -14.53 -8.30
N THR A 173 14.71 -15.70 -8.15
CA THR A 173 15.35 -16.99 -8.45
C THR A 173 14.82 -17.67 -9.71
N THR A 174 13.80 -17.07 -10.36
CA THR A 174 13.22 -17.59 -11.60
C THR A 174 13.08 -16.47 -12.63
N GLY A 175 12.91 -16.81 -13.88
CA GLY A 175 12.65 -15.82 -14.94
C GLY A 175 11.20 -15.31 -14.98
N TYR A 176 10.46 -15.31 -13.85
CA TYR A 176 9.02 -15.00 -13.83
C TYR A 176 8.67 -13.65 -14.44
N ASP A 177 9.48 -12.62 -14.19
CA ASP A 177 9.19 -11.26 -14.67
C ASP A 177 9.35 -11.12 -16.18
N GLY A 178 10.22 -11.94 -16.79
CA GLY A 178 10.39 -12.02 -18.24
C GLY A 178 9.51 -13.07 -18.93
N MET A 179 8.66 -13.82 -18.19
CA MET A 179 7.84 -14.86 -18.79
C MET A 179 6.70 -14.30 -19.64
N ALA A 180 6.63 -14.68 -20.91
CA ALA A 180 5.46 -14.46 -21.75
C ALA A 180 4.33 -15.42 -21.33
N ILE A 181 3.42 -14.96 -20.48
CA ILE A 181 2.30 -15.77 -19.98
C ILE A 181 1.06 -15.46 -20.79
N PRO A 182 0.47 -16.46 -21.48
CA PRO A 182 -0.78 -16.28 -22.23
C PRO A 182 -1.89 -15.68 -21.37
N ARG A 183 -2.71 -14.79 -21.97
CA ARG A 183 -3.85 -14.14 -21.29
C ARG A 183 -5.06 -15.06 -21.13
N VAL A 184 -4.84 -16.34 -20.80
CA VAL A 184 -5.87 -17.32 -20.53
C VAL A 184 -6.24 -17.31 -19.05
N LYS A 185 -7.54 -17.39 -18.76
CA LYS A 185 -8.05 -17.41 -17.37
C LYS A 185 -7.41 -18.55 -16.58
N GLY A 186 -6.84 -18.24 -15.44
CA GLY A 186 -6.20 -19.22 -14.54
C GLY A 186 -4.72 -19.50 -14.82
N LYS A 187 -4.20 -19.29 -16.04
CA LYS A 187 -2.82 -19.66 -16.42
C LYS A 187 -1.75 -18.99 -15.55
N ARG A 188 -1.90 -17.70 -15.24
CA ARG A 188 -1.01 -17.01 -14.30
C ARG A 188 -1.02 -17.63 -12.89
N ARG A 189 -2.17 -18.12 -12.43
CA ARG A 189 -2.29 -18.79 -11.12
C ARG A 189 -1.57 -20.12 -11.12
N GLU A 190 -1.71 -20.89 -12.19
CA GLU A 190 -1.04 -22.18 -12.39
C GLU A 190 0.49 -22.01 -12.34
N ILE A 191 1.03 -21.08 -13.14
CA ILE A 191 2.48 -20.78 -13.16
C ILE A 191 2.98 -20.35 -11.79
N ARG A 192 2.26 -19.46 -11.10
CA ARG A 192 2.64 -19.04 -9.75
C ARG A 192 2.68 -20.21 -8.75
N ARG A 193 1.73 -21.15 -8.84
CA ARG A 193 1.72 -22.37 -8.01
C ARG A 193 2.92 -23.27 -8.30
N MET A 194 3.22 -23.49 -9.58
CA MET A 194 4.39 -24.27 -9.99
C MET A 194 5.69 -23.65 -9.46
N LEU A 195 5.87 -22.33 -9.62
CA LEU A 195 7.06 -21.64 -9.14
C LEU A 195 7.13 -21.61 -7.60
N ALA A 196 5.99 -21.54 -6.90
CA ALA A 196 5.93 -21.64 -5.46
C ALA A 196 6.43 -23.01 -4.95
N ARG A 197 5.99 -24.10 -5.57
CA ARG A 197 6.49 -25.47 -5.26
C ARG A 197 8.00 -25.55 -5.45
N ARG A 198 8.51 -25.06 -6.60
CA ARG A 198 9.96 -25.02 -6.87
C ARG A 198 10.73 -24.22 -5.82
N SER A 199 10.17 -23.09 -5.37
CA SER A 199 10.75 -22.30 -4.28
C SER A 199 10.77 -23.08 -2.96
N GLN A 200 9.67 -23.78 -2.63
CA GLN A 200 9.60 -24.61 -1.41
C GLN A 200 10.58 -25.79 -1.44
N GLU A 201 10.73 -26.44 -2.59
CA GLU A 201 11.71 -27.51 -2.77
C GLU A 201 13.14 -27.00 -2.55
N LEU A 202 13.49 -25.85 -3.12
CA LEU A 202 14.78 -25.22 -2.93
C LEU A 202 15.04 -24.85 -1.45
N LEU A 203 14.06 -24.24 -0.76
CA LEU A 203 14.14 -23.95 0.67
C LEU A 203 14.27 -25.22 1.50
N GLY A 204 13.59 -26.31 1.12
CA GLY A 204 13.68 -27.61 1.77
C GLY A 204 15.10 -28.17 1.79
N ARG A 205 15.88 -27.98 0.73
CA ARG A 205 17.30 -28.40 0.69
C ARG A 205 18.14 -27.67 1.73
N TYR A 206 17.94 -26.36 1.90
CA TYR A 206 18.62 -25.55 2.92
C TYR A 206 18.21 -25.94 4.36
N ARG A 207 16.95 -26.31 4.55
CA ARG A 207 16.44 -26.79 5.85
C ARG A 207 17.07 -28.12 6.26
N ARG A 208 17.35 -29.00 5.28
CA ARG A 208 18.04 -30.29 5.54
C ARG A 208 19.55 -30.18 5.62
N GLY A 209 20.13 -29.00 5.43
CA GLY A 209 21.58 -28.80 5.48
C GLY A 209 22.33 -29.35 4.27
N GLU A 210 21.63 -29.61 3.14
CA GLU A 210 22.27 -30.12 1.93
C GLU A 210 23.32 -29.14 1.40
N ALA A 211 24.43 -29.67 0.89
CA ALA A 211 25.46 -28.87 0.24
C ALA A 211 24.86 -28.14 -0.97
N THR A 212 25.19 -26.87 -1.09
CA THR A 212 24.70 -26.03 -2.19
C THR A 212 25.82 -25.72 -3.17
N SER A 213 25.53 -25.85 -4.45
CA SER A 213 26.48 -25.48 -5.52
C SER A 213 26.55 -23.96 -5.67
N GLU A 214 27.68 -23.45 -6.14
CA GLU A 214 27.84 -22.02 -6.50
C GLU A 214 26.84 -21.57 -7.58
N GLY A 215 26.33 -22.48 -8.39
CA GLY A 215 25.31 -22.26 -9.41
C GLY A 215 23.90 -22.13 -8.86
N CYS A 216 23.67 -22.31 -7.54
CA CYS A 216 22.34 -22.25 -6.94
C CYS A 216 21.63 -20.93 -7.22
N PRO A 217 20.38 -20.95 -7.72
CA PRO A 217 19.63 -19.73 -8.03
C PRO A 217 19.50 -18.77 -6.86
N LEU A 218 19.32 -19.27 -5.61
CA LEU A 218 19.25 -18.43 -4.42
C LEU A 218 20.57 -17.72 -4.15
N MET A 219 21.69 -18.42 -4.28
CA MET A 219 23.02 -17.81 -4.09
C MET A 219 23.27 -16.71 -5.10
N LYS A 220 22.91 -16.94 -6.36
CA LYS A 220 23.03 -15.92 -7.44
C LYS A 220 22.17 -14.70 -7.15
N ALA A 221 20.90 -14.90 -6.76
CA ALA A 221 19.97 -13.83 -6.43
C ALA A 221 20.46 -12.96 -5.27
N LEU A 222 21.02 -13.59 -4.22
CA LEU A 222 21.55 -12.85 -3.06
C LEU A 222 22.86 -12.10 -3.35
N ARG A 223 23.66 -12.53 -4.35
CA ARG A 223 24.81 -11.74 -4.81
C ARG A 223 24.36 -10.48 -5.56
N GLY A 224 23.31 -10.57 -6.38
CA GLY A 224 22.77 -9.43 -7.14
C GLY A 224 22.03 -8.41 -6.28
N SER A 225 21.41 -8.82 -5.17
CA SER A 225 20.61 -7.93 -4.32
C SER A 225 21.44 -6.99 -3.42
N THR A 226 22.75 -7.15 -3.34
CA THR A 226 23.66 -6.25 -2.60
C THR A 226 24.02 -4.98 -3.38
N SER A 227 23.62 -4.85 -4.66
CA SER A 227 24.13 -3.82 -5.58
C SER A 227 23.11 -2.76 -6.00
N THR A 228 21.85 -2.78 -5.54
CA THR A 228 20.89 -1.74 -6.00
C THR A 228 19.94 -1.33 -4.89
N PRO A 229 19.99 -0.08 -4.41
CA PRO A 229 18.84 0.52 -3.74
C PRO A 229 17.76 0.73 -4.82
N SER A 230 16.66 0.00 -4.71
CA SER A 230 15.48 0.18 -5.58
C SER A 230 14.96 1.62 -5.45
N GLN A 231 15.14 2.43 -6.46
CA GLN A 231 14.29 3.59 -6.69
C GLN A 231 12.88 3.08 -7.03
N PRO A 232 11.82 3.57 -6.39
CA PRO A 232 10.46 3.29 -6.81
C PRO A 232 10.15 4.03 -8.12
N PRO A 233 9.29 3.44 -8.97
CA PRO A 233 8.76 4.10 -10.15
C PRO A 233 7.78 5.22 -9.81
#